data_62f113682732b244cb833c24ff4bac6b
#
_entry.id   62f113682732b244cb833c24ff4bac6b
#
_cell.length_a   1.000
_cell.length_b   1.000
_cell.length_c   1.000
_cell.angle_alpha   90.00
_cell.angle_beta   90.00
_cell.angle_gamma   90.00
#
_symmetry.space_group_name_H-M   'P 1'
#
loop_
_entity.id
_entity.type
_entity.pdbx_description
1 polymer ?
#
loop_
_entity_poly.entity_id
_entity_poly.type
_entity_poly.pdbx_seq_one_letter_code
_entity_poly.pdbx_strand_id
1 'polypeptide(L)'
;MESRKNNNYKLGERTVITRTPIIITTIFILAASNISADCNYPKKNFVVPTGSNSTEAEMIEVMGKVKTYQADLGAYRTCLEDELKQVSPDLEAFADIEKMMTAKFNASVADEEVLAEDWSAAVKAFKSQ
;
A
#
# COMPACT_ATOMS: atom_id res chain seq x y z
N MET A 1 -29.13 -83.29 -47.49
CA MET A 1 -27.78 -83.26 -48.05
C MET A 1 -27.23 -81.88 -47.87
N GLU A 2 -26.33 -81.84 -46.99
CA GLU A 2 -24.99 -81.26 -46.89
C GLU A 2 -24.96 -79.74 -46.67
N SER A 3 -24.84 -79.35 -45.49
CA SER A 3 -23.66 -79.08 -44.71
C SER A 3 -22.64 -78.19 -45.45
N ARG A 4 -22.56 -76.91 -45.00
CA ARG A 4 -21.27 -76.23 -44.93
C ARG A 4 -21.28 -75.08 -43.90
N LYS A 5 -20.40 -75.30 -43.00
CA LYS A 5 -19.95 -74.42 -41.88
C LYS A 5 -19.54 -73.04 -42.43
N ASN A 6 -20.04 -72.00 -41.79
CA ASN A 6 -19.47 -70.66 -41.94
C ASN A 6 -18.68 -70.32 -40.68
N ASN A 7 -17.38 -70.22 -40.88
CA ASN A 7 -16.45 -69.68 -39.94
C ASN A 7 -16.64 -68.15 -39.81
N ASN A 8 -17.16 -67.72 -38.73
CA ASN A 8 -17.13 -66.29 -38.38
C ASN A 8 -15.77 -65.95 -37.75
N TYR A 9 -14.92 -65.34 -38.54
CA TYR A 9 -13.74 -64.66 -38.02
C TYR A 9 -14.17 -63.32 -37.36
N LYS A 10 -14.15 -63.33 -36.07
CA LYS A 10 -14.37 -62.11 -35.27
C LYS A 10 -13.10 -61.28 -35.36
N LEU A 11 -13.06 -60.32 -36.27
CA LEU A 11 -12.04 -59.26 -36.29
C LEU A 11 -12.21 -58.42 -35.06
N GLY A 12 -11.21 -58.48 -34.16
CA GLY A 12 -11.16 -57.64 -33.01
C GLY A 12 -10.95 -56.20 -33.41
N GLU A 13 -11.96 -55.38 -33.16
CA GLU A 13 -11.79 -53.92 -33.19
C GLU A 13 -10.84 -53.52 -32.05
N ARG A 14 -9.64 -53.17 -32.46
CA ARG A 14 -8.73 -52.41 -31.56
C ARG A 14 -9.24 -51.02 -31.46
N THR A 15 -9.97 -50.77 -30.38
CA THR A 15 -10.30 -49.37 -29.98
C THR A 15 -8.99 -48.68 -29.62
N VAL A 16 -8.50 -47.86 -30.53
CA VAL A 16 -7.40 -46.93 -30.27
C VAL A 16 -7.97 -45.83 -29.38
N ILE A 17 -7.75 -45.96 -28.08
CA ILE A 17 -8.04 -44.88 -27.14
C ILE A 17 -7.00 -43.80 -27.37
N THR A 18 -7.31 -42.86 -28.25
CA THR A 18 -6.55 -41.59 -28.37
C THR A 18 -6.72 -40.83 -27.07
N ARG A 19 -5.71 -40.92 -26.23
CA ARG A 19 -5.60 -40.07 -25.06
C ARG A 19 -5.27 -38.65 -25.51
N THR A 20 -6.29 -37.88 -25.78
CA THR A 20 -6.15 -36.42 -25.92
C THR A 20 -5.76 -35.87 -24.54
N PRO A 21 -4.60 -35.20 -24.39
CA PRO A 21 -4.29 -34.51 -23.13
C PRO A 21 -5.26 -33.31 -23.03
N ILE A 22 -6.17 -33.38 -22.08
CA ILE A 22 -6.96 -32.23 -21.67
C ILE A 22 -5.97 -31.25 -21.01
N ILE A 23 -5.53 -30.27 -21.76
CA ILE A 23 -4.77 -29.14 -21.23
C ILE A 23 -5.78 -28.31 -20.43
N ILE A 24 -5.85 -28.55 -19.14
CA ILE A 24 -6.57 -27.69 -18.19
C ILE A 24 -5.75 -26.41 -18.08
N THR A 25 -6.08 -25.42 -18.92
CA THR A 25 -5.56 -24.07 -18.78
C THR A 25 -6.21 -23.47 -17.53
N THR A 26 -5.50 -23.57 -16.41
CA THR A 26 -5.91 -22.89 -15.17
C THR A 26 -5.73 -21.40 -15.40
N ILE A 27 -6.83 -20.71 -15.73
CA ILE A 27 -6.87 -19.25 -15.77
C ILE A 27 -6.74 -18.79 -14.33
N PHE A 28 -5.53 -18.38 -13.95
CA PHE A 28 -5.26 -17.70 -12.69
C PHE A 28 -5.84 -16.29 -12.81
N ILE A 29 -7.10 -16.13 -12.38
CA ILE A 29 -7.70 -14.81 -12.22
C ILE A 29 -6.99 -14.19 -11.03
N LEU A 30 -5.97 -13.35 -11.28
CA LEU A 30 -5.48 -12.42 -10.28
C LEU A 30 -6.65 -11.46 -9.99
N ALA A 31 -7.40 -11.74 -8.94
CA ALA A 31 -8.23 -10.76 -8.31
C ALA A 31 -7.27 -9.66 -7.82
N ALA A 32 -7.16 -8.57 -8.58
CA ALA A 32 -6.57 -7.34 -8.09
C ALA A 32 -7.46 -6.89 -6.93
N SER A 33 -7.11 -7.31 -5.73
CA SER A 33 -7.65 -6.73 -4.50
C SER A 33 -7.23 -5.27 -4.55
N ASN A 34 -8.17 -4.37 -4.78
CA ASN A 34 -8.00 -2.96 -4.49
C ASN A 34 -7.82 -2.88 -2.98
N ILE A 35 -6.59 -3.00 -2.52
CA ILE A 35 -6.20 -2.66 -1.18
C ILE A 35 -6.30 -1.14 -1.18
N SER A 36 -7.42 -0.61 -0.74
CA SER A 36 -7.48 0.78 -0.29
C SER A 36 -6.43 0.86 0.82
N ALA A 37 -5.29 1.43 0.49
CA ALA A 37 -4.28 1.72 1.48
C ALA A 37 -4.87 2.81 2.37
N ASP A 38 -5.43 2.41 3.53
CA ASP A 38 -5.90 3.35 4.52
C ASP A 38 -4.71 4.23 4.92
N CYS A 39 -4.75 5.52 4.57
CA CYS A 39 -3.67 6.46 4.83
C CYS A 39 -3.54 6.67 6.33
N ASN A 40 -2.58 5.96 6.93
CA ASN A 40 -2.35 6.03 8.37
C ASN A 40 -1.57 7.28 8.73
N TYR A 41 -2.12 8.07 9.66
CA TYR A 41 -1.43 9.23 10.19
C TYR A 41 -0.17 8.81 10.96
N PRO A 42 1.03 9.37 10.65
CA PRO A 42 2.26 9.01 11.32
C PRO A 42 2.25 9.41 12.78
N LYS A 43 2.83 8.57 13.64
CA LYS A 43 2.90 8.83 15.08
C LYS A 43 4.25 9.44 15.44
N LYS A 44 4.22 10.64 16.04
CA LYS A 44 5.42 11.26 16.65
C LYS A 44 5.77 10.52 17.93
N ASN A 45 6.81 9.71 17.92
CA ASN A 45 7.27 8.89 19.05
C ASN A 45 8.56 9.41 19.69
N PHE A 46 8.83 10.70 19.57
CA PHE A 46 9.98 11.39 20.15
C PHE A 46 9.58 12.76 20.69
N VAL A 47 10.43 13.30 21.54
CA VAL A 47 10.30 14.66 22.10
C VAL A 47 11.46 15.49 21.57
N VAL A 48 11.18 16.72 21.16
CA VAL A 48 12.22 17.70 20.80
C VAL A 48 12.86 18.20 22.09
N PRO A 49 14.18 18.12 22.25
CA PRO A 49 14.86 18.60 23.47
C PRO A 49 14.83 20.13 23.54
N THR A 50 15.03 20.68 24.72
CA THR A 50 15.07 22.13 24.91
C THR A 50 16.28 22.82 24.27
N GLY A 51 17.33 22.04 23.97
CA GLY A 51 18.59 22.51 23.39
C GLY A 51 19.58 23.04 24.43
N SER A 52 19.13 23.85 25.39
CA SER A 52 20.02 24.54 26.35
C SER A 52 20.87 23.63 27.25
N ASN A 53 20.44 22.37 27.45
CA ASN A 53 21.19 21.39 28.26
C ASN A 53 21.41 20.08 27.50
N SER A 54 21.28 20.13 26.18
CA SER A 54 21.39 18.95 25.31
C SER A 54 22.84 18.74 24.88
N THR A 55 23.22 17.49 24.72
CA THR A 55 24.49 17.12 24.10
C THR A 55 24.37 17.14 22.57
N GLU A 56 25.51 17.26 21.89
CA GLU A 56 25.55 17.18 20.42
C GLU A 56 24.99 15.84 19.90
N ALA A 57 25.28 14.73 20.59
CA ALA A 57 24.80 13.42 20.23
C ALA A 57 23.28 13.33 20.30
N GLU A 58 22.65 13.87 21.34
CA GLU A 58 21.18 13.95 21.48
C GLU A 58 20.55 14.80 20.37
N MET A 59 21.15 15.94 20.05
CA MET A 59 20.67 16.79 18.97
C MET A 59 20.76 16.10 17.62
N ILE A 60 21.83 15.37 17.31
CA ILE A 60 21.99 14.60 16.07
C ILE A 60 20.96 13.47 15.99
N GLU A 61 20.75 12.73 17.09
CA GLU A 61 19.76 11.65 17.12
C GLU A 61 18.35 12.19 16.85
N VAL A 62 17.96 13.26 17.55
CA VAL A 62 16.62 13.85 17.38
C VAL A 62 16.46 14.49 16.01
N MET A 63 17.50 15.10 15.44
CA MET A 63 17.46 15.59 14.07
C MET A 63 17.10 14.48 13.07
N GLY A 64 17.64 13.27 13.25
CA GLY A 64 17.29 12.10 12.44
C GLY A 64 15.79 11.76 12.56
N LYS A 65 15.25 11.76 13.78
CA LYS A 65 13.84 11.48 14.04
C LYS A 65 12.91 12.56 13.46
N VAL A 66 13.29 13.83 13.56
CA VAL A 66 12.58 14.95 12.94
C VAL A 66 12.48 14.77 11.43
N LYS A 67 13.60 14.50 10.76
CA LYS A 67 13.62 14.28 9.31
C LYS A 67 12.74 13.09 8.88
N THR A 68 12.81 11.99 9.62
CA THR A 68 11.98 10.81 9.34
C THR A 68 10.51 11.14 9.47
N TYR A 69 10.10 11.80 10.56
CA TYR A 69 8.71 12.17 10.78
C TYR A 69 8.18 13.16 9.73
N GLN A 70 9.00 14.13 9.30
CA GLN A 70 8.64 15.02 8.19
C GLN A 70 8.45 14.27 6.87
N ALA A 71 9.30 13.28 6.58
CA ALA A 71 9.15 12.43 5.41
C ALA A 71 7.86 11.58 5.48
N ASP A 72 7.54 11.04 6.66
CA ASP A 72 6.31 10.26 6.90
C ASP A 72 5.05 11.12 6.73
N LEU A 73 5.06 12.38 7.22
CA LEU A 73 3.97 13.34 6.99
C LEU A 73 3.81 13.66 5.50
N GLY A 74 4.92 13.82 4.78
CA GLY A 74 4.90 14.01 3.33
C GLY A 74 4.30 12.80 2.60
N ALA A 75 4.69 11.60 2.96
CA ALA A 75 4.14 10.36 2.40
C ALA A 75 2.64 10.21 2.71
N TYR A 76 2.22 10.57 3.92
CA TYR A 76 0.81 10.59 4.31
C TYR A 76 -0.01 11.54 3.43
N ARG A 77 0.47 12.76 3.19
CA ARG A 77 -0.20 13.73 2.30
C ARG A 77 -0.34 13.22 0.86
N THR A 78 0.74 12.62 0.33
CA THR A 78 0.70 11.99 -0.99
C THR A 78 -0.33 10.86 -1.05
N CYS A 79 -0.40 10.03 -0.01
CA CYS A 79 -1.41 8.97 0.10
C CYS A 79 -2.84 9.55 0.03
N LEU A 80 -3.15 10.62 0.79
CA LEU A 80 -4.46 11.27 0.78
C LEU A 80 -4.83 11.80 -0.61
N GLU A 81 -3.87 12.41 -1.32
CA GLU A 81 -4.08 12.89 -2.68
C GLU A 81 -4.37 11.76 -3.66
N ASP A 82 -3.66 10.64 -3.52
CA ASP A 82 -3.83 9.48 -4.38
C ASP A 82 -5.15 8.75 -4.09
N GLU A 83 -5.59 8.67 -2.84
CA GLU A 83 -6.93 8.17 -2.49
C GLU A 83 -8.02 9.07 -3.08
N LEU A 84 -7.88 10.39 -2.98
CA LEU A 84 -8.88 11.31 -3.51
C LEU A 84 -9.02 11.20 -5.04
N LYS A 85 -7.91 10.99 -5.77
CA LYS A 85 -7.92 10.78 -7.23
C LYS A 85 -8.70 9.54 -7.65
N GLN A 86 -8.85 8.55 -6.76
CA GLN A 86 -9.59 7.30 -7.03
C GLN A 86 -11.09 7.45 -6.76
N VAL A 87 -11.51 8.51 -6.08
CA VAL A 87 -12.94 8.78 -5.81
C VAL A 87 -13.56 9.41 -7.05
N SER A 88 -14.69 8.84 -7.51
CA SER A 88 -15.42 9.42 -8.64
C SER A 88 -15.99 10.80 -8.28
N PRO A 89 -15.75 11.83 -9.11
CA PRO A 89 -16.34 13.16 -8.89
C PRO A 89 -17.86 13.19 -8.95
N ASP A 90 -18.46 12.20 -9.62
CA ASP A 90 -19.92 12.08 -9.74
C ASP A 90 -20.59 11.42 -8.52
N LEU A 91 -19.78 10.99 -7.55
CA LEU A 91 -20.31 10.42 -6.31
C LEU A 91 -20.97 11.50 -5.48
N GLU A 92 -22.20 11.25 -5.00
CA GLU A 92 -22.96 12.20 -4.15
C GLU A 92 -22.15 12.63 -2.91
N ALA A 93 -21.35 11.73 -2.34
CA ALA A 93 -20.50 12.00 -1.17
C ALA A 93 -19.14 12.63 -1.51
N PHE A 94 -18.84 12.92 -2.79
CA PHE A 94 -17.49 13.40 -3.19
C PHE A 94 -17.07 14.66 -2.44
N ALA A 95 -17.94 15.65 -2.33
CA ALA A 95 -17.63 16.91 -1.65
C ALA A 95 -17.32 16.72 -0.15
N ASP A 96 -18.00 15.81 0.52
CA ASP A 96 -17.73 15.49 1.93
C ASP A 96 -16.40 14.75 2.10
N ILE A 97 -16.10 13.80 1.19
CA ILE A 97 -14.83 13.08 1.17
C ILE A 97 -13.67 14.05 0.92
N GLU A 98 -13.76 14.91 -0.09
CA GLU A 98 -12.75 15.94 -0.40
C GLU A 98 -12.50 16.86 0.80
N LYS A 99 -13.56 17.35 1.44
CA LYS A 99 -13.47 18.18 2.64
C LYS A 99 -12.76 17.47 3.79
N MET A 100 -13.10 16.20 4.03
CA MET A 100 -12.46 15.39 5.07
C MET A 100 -10.97 15.17 4.77
N MET A 101 -10.62 14.83 3.54
CA MET A 101 -9.20 14.62 3.15
C MET A 101 -8.41 15.91 3.22
N THR A 102 -8.98 17.03 2.80
CA THR A 102 -8.37 18.36 2.94
C THR A 102 -8.12 18.71 4.40
N ALA A 103 -9.06 18.43 5.29
CA ALA A 103 -8.88 18.66 6.73
C ALA A 103 -7.74 17.82 7.31
N LYS A 104 -7.63 16.53 6.94
CA LYS A 104 -6.53 15.65 7.33
C LYS A 104 -5.18 16.15 6.80
N PHE A 105 -5.14 16.58 5.53
CA PHE A 105 -3.95 17.16 4.91
C PHE A 105 -3.49 18.40 5.69
N ASN A 106 -4.38 19.36 5.93
CA ASN A 106 -4.06 20.59 6.64
C ASN A 106 -3.60 20.34 8.09
N ALA A 107 -4.19 19.37 8.78
CA ALA A 107 -3.73 18.97 10.11
C ALA A 107 -2.28 18.47 10.08
N SER A 108 -1.90 17.70 9.06
CA SER A 108 -0.51 17.22 8.92
C SER A 108 0.49 18.34 8.59
N VAL A 109 0.06 19.37 7.88
CA VAL A 109 0.88 20.57 7.62
C VAL A 109 1.08 21.33 8.93
N ALA A 110 0.02 21.56 9.71
CA ALA A 110 0.11 22.26 10.98
C ALA A 110 1.04 21.53 11.98
N ASP A 111 0.97 20.20 12.05
CA ASP A 111 1.87 19.41 12.90
C ASP A 111 3.34 19.53 12.47
N GLU A 112 3.59 19.59 11.15
CA GLU A 112 4.94 19.80 10.62
C GLU A 112 5.48 21.19 10.93
N GLU A 113 4.64 22.21 10.83
CA GLU A 113 5.00 23.61 11.17
C GLU A 113 5.37 23.73 12.65
N VAL A 114 4.55 23.19 13.55
CA VAL A 114 4.84 23.17 15.00
C VAL A 114 6.15 22.44 15.28
N LEU A 115 6.38 21.30 14.65
CA LEU A 115 7.64 20.57 14.80
C LEU A 115 8.85 21.37 14.33
N ALA A 116 8.71 22.08 13.20
CA ALA A 116 9.78 22.90 12.65
C ALA A 116 10.12 24.09 13.59
N GLU A 117 9.11 24.71 14.18
CA GLU A 117 9.29 25.78 15.18
C GLU A 117 10.00 25.25 16.44
N ASP A 118 9.52 24.14 17.01
CA ASP A 118 10.12 23.51 18.18
C ASP A 118 11.59 23.13 17.92
N TRP A 119 11.86 22.52 16.76
CA TRP A 119 13.22 22.14 16.38
C TRP A 119 14.13 23.37 16.18
N SER A 120 13.63 24.39 15.52
CA SER A 120 14.38 25.64 15.31
C SER A 120 14.75 26.31 16.64
N ALA A 121 13.80 26.35 17.59
CA ALA A 121 14.03 26.87 18.94
C ALA A 121 15.09 26.04 19.69
N ALA A 122 15.01 24.70 19.62
CA ALA A 122 15.99 23.82 20.24
C ALA A 122 17.40 24.02 19.68
N VAL A 123 17.55 24.11 18.35
CA VAL A 123 18.83 24.34 17.69
C VAL A 123 19.41 25.72 18.08
N LYS A 124 18.58 26.74 18.16
CA LYS A 124 19.01 28.07 18.58
C LYS A 124 19.52 28.07 20.01
N ALA A 125 18.78 27.42 20.93
CA ALA A 125 19.19 27.31 22.32
C ALA A 125 20.47 26.48 22.50
N PHE A 126 20.64 25.40 21.74
CA PHE A 126 21.85 24.61 21.73
C PHE A 126 23.09 25.40 21.29
N LYS A 127 22.96 26.24 20.26
CA LYS A 127 24.06 27.09 19.76
C LYS A 127 24.41 28.23 20.70
N SER A 128 23.59 28.50 21.69
CA SER A 128 23.79 29.60 22.63
C SER A 128 24.43 29.14 23.97
N GLN A 129 24.74 27.84 24.08
CA GLN A 129 25.52 27.30 25.22
C GLN A 129 26.99 27.75 25.09
#